data_e706df67eda228e1d7600d776763bf36
#
_entry.id   e706df67eda228e1d7600d776763bf36
#
_cell.length_a   1.000
_cell.length_b   1.000
_cell.length_c   1.000
_cell.angle_alpha   90.00
_cell.angle_beta   90.00
_cell.angle_gamma   90.00
#
_symmetry.space_group_name_H-M   'P 1'
#
loop_
_entity.id
_entity.type
_entity.pdbx_description
1 polymer ?
#
loop_
_entity_poly.entity_id
_entity_poly.type
_entity_poly.pdbx_seq_one_letter_code
_entity_poly.pdbx_strand_id
1 'polypeptide(L)'
;MEERIGLIDIGSNTIRLVIFGYNKKTGLNEILNIKTPARLSQYLTKSNEMNDEGIHVLKETLSSFRKVADKFNVDALYPIATAAIRQSKNREAIIKEIKQDIHIEIQIVPEEDEAFYGYYAITHTTDIENGISVDIGGGSTEVTLFKDKQLKEAHSFPFGVVSLKRQFFGDKAHNDKTAIKNMEQFLREQFSQLDWLSNQHIALVGVGGSARNVARIHQSAHAYPIGGVHNYKMTSKDINNVYDLIRKSSRDELTNLDGLSRDRVDIILPAISVFKTLFKKIDATQFTFSRKGIREGFIMNHISKRYPDEFNKSNVRKDALRHLANEYHIEETSANRRVKLAQSLLNQIISERSLNISAMEKELFIEGSYIYYLGSFIDSDSSSPHTYYLIANSMINGFSHKDRVKLA
;
A
#
# COMPACT_ATOMS: atom_id res chain seq x y z
N MET A 1 23.79 8.57 11.40
CA MET A 1 22.72 8.25 12.41
C MET A 1 21.43 7.98 11.67
N GLU A 2 20.54 7.21 12.24
CA GLU A 2 19.20 6.94 11.71
C GLU A 2 18.25 8.05 12.18
N GLU A 3 17.59 8.73 11.25
CA GLU A 3 16.55 9.71 11.55
C GLU A 3 15.23 8.98 11.81
N ARG A 4 14.55 9.27 12.92
CA ARG A 4 13.24 8.68 13.25
C ARG A 4 12.12 9.66 13.01
N ILE A 5 11.25 9.31 12.08
CA ILE A 5 10.16 10.17 11.65
C ILE A 5 8.82 9.50 12.01
N GLY A 6 8.02 10.14 12.83
CA GLY A 6 6.67 9.70 13.18
C GLY A 6 5.64 10.32 12.26
N LEU A 7 4.71 9.50 11.80
CA LEU A 7 3.51 9.94 11.07
C LEU A 7 2.27 9.44 11.81
N ILE A 8 1.36 10.34 12.16
CA ILE A 8 0.03 9.97 12.63
C ILE A 8 -0.94 10.22 11.48
N ASP A 9 -1.52 9.14 10.96
CA ASP A 9 -2.53 9.16 9.89
C ASP A 9 -3.93 9.08 10.53
N ILE A 10 -4.69 10.18 10.49
CA ILE A 10 -6.02 10.30 11.09
C ILE A 10 -7.07 10.09 10.01
N GLY A 11 -7.44 8.82 9.81
CA GLY A 11 -8.43 8.41 8.83
C GLY A 11 -9.85 8.26 9.41
N SER A 12 -10.84 8.10 8.55
CA SER A 12 -12.26 7.95 8.92
C SER A 12 -12.59 6.71 9.76
N ASN A 13 -11.88 5.61 9.54
CA ASN A 13 -12.11 4.35 10.25
C ASN A 13 -11.01 4.03 11.27
N THR A 14 -9.78 4.44 11.01
CA THR A 14 -8.63 4.13 11.86
C THR A 14 -7.71 5.33 12.00
N ILE A 15 -7.16 5.50 13.19
CA ILE A 15 -6.00 6.36 13.42
C ILE A 15 -4.78 5.47 13.53
N ARG A 16 -3.67 5.86 12.93
CA ARG A 16 -2.47 5.03 12.88
C ARG A 16 -1.22 5.85 13.15
N LEU A 17 -0.40 5.39 14.10
CA LEU A 17 0.96 5.89 14.28
C LEU A 17 1.92 4.95 13.54
N VAL A 18 2.74 5.50 12.67
CA VAL A 18 3.89 4.79 12.07
C VAL A 18 5.16 5.55 12.37
N ILE A 19 6.14 4.87 12.91
CA ILE A 19 7.49 5.41 13.11
C ILE A 19 8.39 4.79 12.04
N PHE A 20 8.98 5.65 11.23
CA PHE A 20 9.93 5.30 10.21
C PHE A 20 11.35 5.61 10.67
N GLY A 21 12.30 4.72 10.36
CA GLY A 21 13.72 4.99 10.38
C GLY A 21 14.21 5.30 8.98
N TYR A 22 14.96 6.35 8.82
CA TYR A 22 15.61 6.70 7.57
C TYR A 22 17.12 6.78 7.71
N ASN A 23 17.81 6.09 6.82
CA ASN A 23 19.27 6.15 6.70
C ASN A 23 19.62 5.99 5.21
N LYS A 24 20.53 6.82 4.69
CA LYS A 24 20.96 6.76 3.28
C LYS A 24 21.52 5.40 2.84
N LYS A 25 22.07 4.61 3.77
CA LYS A 25 22.62 3.28 3.46
C LYS A 25 21.55 2.21 3.37
N THR A 26 20.62 2.19 4.33
CA THR A 26 19.59 1.15 4.46
C THR A 26 18.20 1.59 3.98
N GLY A 27 18.07 2.86 3.57
CA GLY A 27 16.83 3.43 3.06
C GLY A 27 15.80 3.73 4.15
N LEU A 28 14.53 3.70 3.77
CA LEU A 28 13.37 3.93 4.63
C LEU A 28 12.79 2.61 5.11
N ASN A 29 12.77 2.38 6.41
CA ASN A 29 12.19 1.21 7.05
C ASN A 29 11.08 1.58 8.04
N GLU A 30 10.16 0.66 8.29
CA GLU A 30 9.09 0.79 9.29
C GLU A 30 9.58 0.22 10.62
N ILE A 31 9.79 1.07 11.64
CA ILE A 31 10.21 0.66 12.99
C ILE A 31 9.00 0.21 13.81
N LEU A 32 7.90 0.97 13.74
CA LEU A 32 6.70 0.70 14.53
C LEU A 32 5.45 1.08 13.73
N ASN A 33 4.38 0.29 13.91
CA ASN A 33 3.09 0.57 13.27
C ASN A 33 1.95 0.17 14.20
N ILE A 34 1.33 1.16 14.85
CA ILE A 34 0.21 0.97 15.76
C ILE A 34 -1.07 1.45 15.08
N LYS A 35 -2.10 0.60 15.11
CA LYS A 35 -3.43 0.87 14.55
C LYS A 35 -4.46 0.94 15.67
N THR A 36 -5.23 2.02 15.72
CA THR A 36 -6.40 2.18 16.61
C THR A 36 -7.66 2.33 15.75
N PRO A 37 -8.64 1.44 15.87
CA PRO A 37 -9.93 1.55 15.17
C PRO A 37 -10.81 2.59 15.83
N ALA A 38 -10.58 3.86 15.54
CA ALA A 38 -11.29 5.00 16.15
C ALA A 38 -12.67 5.26 15.53
N ARG A 39 -12.91 4.81 14.28
CA ARG A 39 -14.19 4.94 13.54
C ARG A 39 -14.78 6.35 13.56
N LEU A 40 -13.94 7.37 13.40
CA LEU A 40 -14.32 8.79 13.53
C LEU A 40 -15.53 9.18 12.69
N SER A 41 -15.74 8.54 11.54
CA SER A 41 -16.91 8.77 10.68
C SER A 41 -18.25 8.46 11.35
N GLN A 42 -18.29 7.66 12.42
CA GLN A 42 -19.53 7.36 13.18
C GLN A 42 -19.95 8.49 14.09
N TYR A 43 -19.01 9.35 14.47
CA TYR A 43 -19.24 10.50 15.34
C TYR A 43 -19.57 11.79 14.57
N LEU A 44 -19.67 11.72 13.24
CA LEU A 44 -20.16 12.83 12.44
C LEU A 44 -21.69 12.87 12.49
N THR A 45 -22.22 14.02 12.89
CA THR A 45 -23.66 14.29 12.91
C THR A 45 -24.23 14.41 11.50
N LYS A 46 -25.56 14.53 11.38
CA LYS A 46 -26.21 14.81 10.08
C LYS A 46 -25.78 16.16 9.48
N SER A 47 -25.33 17.10 10.31
CA SER A 47 -24.79 18.39 9.89
C SER A 47 -23.30 18.32 9.49
N ASN A 48 -22.66 17.16 9.50
CA ASN A 48 -21.23 16.96 9.32
C ASN A 48 -20.36 17.66 10.38
N GLU A 49 -20.80 17.70 11.62
CA GLU A 49 -19.98 18.13 12.75
C GLU A 49 -19.58 16.91 13.58
N MET A 50 -18.33 16.83 14.00
CA MET A 50 -17.90 15.79 14.93
C MET A 50 -18.43 16.12 16.33
N ASN A 51 -19.09 15.17 16.96
CA ASN A 51 -19.62 15.33 18.31
C ASN A 51 -18.50 15.22 19.36
N ASP A 52 -18.81 15.59 20.61
CA ASP A 52 -17.85 15.63 21.72
C ASP A 52 -17.22 14.25 22.00
N GLU A 53 -17.97 13.16 21.83
CA GLU A 53 -17.46 11.80 21.99
C GLU A 53 -16.38 11.48 20.96
N GLY A 54 -16.60 11.85 19.70
CA GLY A 54 -15.61 11.69 18.63
C GLY A 54 -14.35 12.51 18.86
N ILE A 55 -14.51 13.75 19.36
CA ILE A 55 -13.39 14.62 19.75
C ILE A 55 -12.61 14.00 20.91
N HIS A 56 -13.30 13.47 21.90
CA HIS A 56 -12.67 12.78 23.03
C HIS A 56 -11.86 11.56 22.59
N VAL A 57 -12.43 10.67 21.77
CA VAL A 57 -11.72 9.50 21.20
C VAL A 57 -10.49 9.91 20.42
N LEU A 58 -10.58 10.97 19.63
CA LEU A 58 -9.46 11.52 18.87
C LEU A 58 -8.36 12.01 19.82
N LYS A 59 -8.68 12.80 20.84
CA LYS A 59 -7.74 13.34 21.82
C LYS A 59 -7.02 12.25 22.61
N GLU A 60 -7.75 11.26 23.11
CA GLU A 60 -7.14 10.13 23.84
C GLU A 60 -6.17 9.34 22.96
N THR A 61 -6.59 9.05 21.72
CA THR A 61 -5.75 8.31 20.76
C THR A 61 -4.48 9.08 20.45
N LEU A 62 -4.59 10.38 20.15
CA LEU A 62 -3.42 11.23 19.83
C LEU A 62 -2.50 11.39 21.02
N SER A 63 -3.04 11.57 22.23
CA SER A 63 -2.24 11.64 23.47
C SER A 63 -1.45 10.37 23.71
N SER A 64 -2.08 9.20 23.50
CA SER A 64 -1.40 7.90 23.58
C SER A 64 -0.28 7.78 22.54
N PHE A 65 -0.54 8.19 21.31
CA PHE A 65 0.46 8.13 20.23
C PHE A 65 1.62 9.09 20.44
N ARG A 66 1.36 10.26 21.03
CA ARG A 66 2.42 11.21 21.42
C ARG A 66 3.38 10.58 22.43
N LYS A 67 2.86 9.94 23.49
CA LYS A 67 3.68 9.24 24.49
C LYS A 67 4.55 8.14 23.86
N VAL A 68 4.01 7.41 22.87
CA VAL A 68 4.77 6.40 22.14
C VAL A 68 5.86 7.05 21.29
N ALA A 69 5.56 8.12 20.55
CA ALA A 69 6.54 8.84 19.75
C ALA A 69 7.70 9.37 20.61
N ASP A 70 7.39 9.96 21.78
CA ASP A 70 8.38 10.45 22.72
C ASP A 70 9.28 9.31 23.26
N LYS A 71 8.69 8.14 23.59
CA LYS A 71 9.45 6.95 24.04
C LYS A 71 10.39 6.39 22.96
N PHE A 72 10.03 6.53 21.69
CA PHE A 72 10.87 6.10 20.57
C PHE A 72 11.87 7.16 20.12
N ASN A 73 11.95 8.31 20.82
CA ASN A 73 12.81 9.43 20.47
C ASN A 73 12.65 9.85 19.00
N VAL A 74 11.39 10.13 18.60
CA VAL A 74 11.07 10.55 17.24
C VAL A 74 11.58 11.98 17.03
N ASP A 75 12.43 12.20 16.02
CA ASP A 75 13.02 13.50 15.69
C ASP A 75 11.99 14.49 15.14
N ALA A 76 11.01 13.99 14.37
CA ALA A 76 9.92 14.79 13.81
C ALA A 76 8.62 13.98 13.79
N LEU A 77 7.49 14.62 14.20
CA LEU A 77 6.17 14.01 14.21
C LEU A 77 5.22 14.78 13.27
N TYR A 78 4.62 14.09 12.33
CA TYR A 78 3.68 14.63 11.33
C TYR A 78 2.28 14.05 11.54
N PRO A 79 1.39 14.72 12.28
CA PRO A 79 -0.01 14.34 12.38
C PRO A 79 -0.77 14.87 11.16
N ILE A 80 -1.19 13.97 10.27
CA ILE A 80 -1.99 14.29 9.09
C ILE A 80 -3.41 13.79 9.23
N ALA A 81 -4.39 14.56 8.77
CA ALA A 81 -5.79 14.20 8.80
C ALA A 81 -6.41 14.24 7.39
N THR A 82 -7.18 13.20 7.09
CA THR A 82 -7.90 13.02 5.82
C THR A 82 -9.41 13.21 5.98
N ALA A 83 -10.22 12.51 5.21
CA ALA A 83 -11.63 12.73 4.99
C ALA A 83 -12.46 13.06 6.26
N ALA A 84 -12.31 12.32 7.37
CA ALA A 84 -13.20 12.52 8.54
C ALA A 84 -13.05 13.90 9.17
N ILE A 85 -11.83 14.39 9.34
CA ILE A 85 -11.57 15.74 9.87
C ILE A 85 -11.74 16.79 8.77
N ARG A 86 -11.23 16.52 7.56
CA ARG A 86 -11.33 17.44 6.41
C ARG A 86 -12.78 17.85 6.14
N GLN A 87 -13.73 16.90 6.19
CA GLN A 87 -15.15 17.12 5.93
C GLN A 87 -15.93 17.65 7.13
N SER A 88 -15.35 17.64 8.34
CA SER A 88 -16.02 18.13 9.54
C SER A 88 -16.13 19.65 9.52
N LYS A 89 -17.36 20.18 9.73
CA LYS A 89 -17.61 21.63 9.76
C LYS A 89 -16.94 22.32 10.93
N ASN A 90 -16.78 21.62 12.06
CA ASN A 90 -16.11 22.15 13.25
C ASN A 90 -14.60 21.81 13.32
N ARG A 91 -13.98 21.44 12.17
CA ARG A 91 -12.56 21.01 12.06
C ARG A 91 -11.57 22.03 12.67
N GLU A 92 -11.81 23.31 12.47
CA GLU A 92 -10.91 24.35 12.98
C GLU A 92 -10.92 24.42 14.51
N ALA A 93 -12.12 24.28 15.11
CA ALA A 93 -12.27 24.22 16.56
C ALA A 93 -11.58 22.97 17.11
N ILE A 94 -11.76 21.79 16.48
CA ILE A 94 -11.11 20.53 16.85
C ILE A 94 -9.58 20.66 16.81
N ILE A 95 -9.02 21.17 15.72
CA ILE A 95 -7.57 21.33 15.56
C ILE A 95 -7.01 22.28 16.63
N LYS A 96 -7.70 23.39 16.87
CA LYS A 96 -7.31 24.36 17.91
C LYS A 96 -7.32 23.74 19.30
N GLU A 97 -8.35 23.01 19.65
CA GLU A 97 -8.48 22.34 20.94
C GLU A 97 -7.37 21.28 21.13
N ILE A 98 -7.13 20.44 20.13
CA ILE A 98 -6.06 19.42 20.17
C ILE A 98 -4.69 20.07 20.33
N LYS A 99 -4.43 21.17 19.61
CA LYS A 99 -3.17 21.92 19.72
C LYS A 99 -2.97 22.50 21.12
N GLN A 100 -4.05 23.00 21.74
CA GLN A 100 -4.00 23.58 23.10
C GLN A 100 -3.80 22.51 24.18
N ASP A 101 -4.53 21.38 24.08
CA ASP A 101 -4.60 20.42 25.17
C ASP A 101 -3.46 19.38 25.14
N ILE A 102 -3.02 18.97 23.96
CA ILE A 102 -2.03 17.89 23.81
C ILE A 102 -0.81 18.29 22.96
N HIS A 103 -0.72 19.56 22.55
CA HIS A 103 0.41 20.11 21.79
C HIS A 103 0.72 19.34 20.50
N ILE A 104 -0.33 18.84 19.81
CA ILE A 104 -0.26 18.20 18.51
C ILE A 104 -0.86 19.15 17.47
N GLU A 105 -0.09 19.48 16.43
CA GLU A 105 -0.53 20.33 15.33
C GLU A 105 -0.94 19.47 14.13
N ILE A 106 -2.26 19.28 13.96
CA ILE A 106 -2.81 18.45 12.88
C ILE A 106 -2.75 19.22 11.56
N GLN A 107 -2.16 18.61 10.54
CA GLN A 107 -2.18 19.09 9.17
C GLN A 107 -3.31 18.40 8.40
N ILE A 108 -4.24 19.19 7.83
CA ILE A 108 -5.25 18.66 6.91
C ILE A 108 -4.57 18.37 5.57
N VAL A 109 -4.70 17.14 5.08
CA VAL A 109 -4.26 16.76 3.75
C VAL A 109 -5.40 17.01 2.76
N PRO A 110 -5.20 17.88 1.75
CA PRO A 110 -6.14 18.04 0.65
C PRO A 110 -6.36 16.74 -0.12
N GLU A 111 -7.49 16.60 -0.80
CA GLU A 111 -7.82 15.38 -1.56
C GLU A 111 -6.80 15.12 -2.69
N GLU A 112 -6.34 16.19 -3.32
CA GLU A 112 -5.33 16.12 -4.38
C GLU A 112 -3.97 15.61 -3.86
N ASP A 113 -3.57 16.07 -2.68
CA ASP A 113 -2.34 15.62 -2.03
C ASP A 113 -2.46 14.17 -1.54
N GLU A 114 -3.64 13.73 -1.07
CA GLU A 114 -3.90 12.35 -0.67
C GLU A 114 -3.70 11.41 -1.88
N ALA A 115 -4.29 11.76 -3.02
CA ALA A 115 -4.11 11.06 -4.29
C ALA A 115 -2.64 11.09 -4.77
N PHE A 116 -1.98 12.25 -4.67
CA PHE A 116 -0.59 12.42 -5.04
C PHE A 116 0.34 11.54 -4.20
N TYR A 117 0.20 11.50 -2.86
CA TYR A 117 1.05 10.66 -2.02
C TYR A 117 0.84 9.16 -2.28
N GLY A 118 -0.40 8.74 -2.56
CA GLY A 118 -0.69 7.38 -3.00
C GLY A 118 0.06 7.01 -4.29
N TYR A 119 -0.05 7.84 -5.31
CA TYR A 119 0.68 7.70 -6.55
C TYR A 119 2.20 7.71 -6.34
N TYR A 120 2.71 8.67 -5.55
CA TYR A 120 4.14 8.81 -5.27
C TYR A 120 4.71 7.52 -4.66
N ALA A 121 4.03 6.96 -3.66
CA ALA A 121 4.43 5.70 -3.05
C ALA A 121 4.51 4.55 -4.06
N ILE A 122 3.52 4.41 -4.94
CA ILE A 122 3.45 3.33 -5.93
C ILE A 122 4.61 3.44 -6.92
N THR A 123 4.80 4.62 -7.53
CA THR A 123 5.80 4.79 -8.60
C THR A 123 7.26 4.72 -8.12
N HIS A 124 7.48 4.94 -6.81
CA HIS A 124 8.81 4.86 -6.19
C HIS A 124 9.07 3.54 -5.44
N THR A 125 8.10 2.60 -5.44
CA THR A 125 8.27 1.30 -4.77
C THR A 125 7.88 0.11 -5.63
N THR A 126 7.36 0.33 -6.83
CA THR A 126 7.01 -0.72 -7.80
C THR A 126 7.71 -0.51 -9.14
N ASP A 127 7.71 -1.56 -9.95
CA ASP A 127 8.17 -1.56 -11.34
C ASP A 127 7.09 -1.10 -12.34
N ILE A 128 5.88 -0.78 -11.85
CA ILE A 128 4.75 -0.42 -12.71
C ILE A 128 4.96 0.96 -13.33
N GLU A 129 5.10 1.02 -14.64
CA GLU A 129 5.28 2.26 -15.39
C GLU A 129 3.95 2.95 -15.71
N ASN A 130 2.93 2.13 -16.06
CA ASN A 130 1.61 2.62 -16.45
C ASN A 130 0.53 1.93 -15.61
N GLY A 131 -0.31 2.71 -14.97
CA GLY A 131 -1.34 2.14 -14.11
C GLY A 131 -2.38 3.14 -13.64
N ILE A 132 -3.47 2.60 -13.11
CA ILE A 132 -4.42 3.36 -12.31
C ILE A 132 -4.33 2.85 -10.87
N SER A 133 -4.04 3.76 -9.94
CA SER A 133 -4.11 3.44 -8.52
C SER A 133 -5.49 3.71 -7.97
N VAL A 134 -5.89 2.93 -6.96
CA VAL A 134 -7.12 3.14 -6.21
C VAL A 134 -6.87 2.90 -4.72
N ASP A 135 -7.13 3.92 -3.92
CA ASP A 135 -7.20 3.81 -2.45
C ASP A 135 -8.65 4.03 -2.01
N ILE A 136 -9.22 3.04 -1.34
CA ILE A 136 -10.59 3.11 -0.87
C ILE A 136 -10.59 3.32 0.63
N GLY A 137 -10.85 4.56 1.01
CA GLY A 137 -11.04 4.97 2.40
C GLY A 137 -12.42 4.60 2.96
N GLY A 138 -12.71 5.10 4.15
CA GLY A 138 -14.04 4.95 4.75
C GLY A 138 -15.09 5.82 4.08
N GLY A 139 -14.75 7.05 3.72
CA GLY A 139 -15.64 8.08 3.19
C GLY A 139 -15.31 8.59 1.80
N SER A 140 -14.13 8.30 1.28
CA SER A 140 -13.69 8.70 -0.06
C SER A 140 -13.00 7.57 -0.79
N THR A 141 -12.81 7.72 -2.10
CA THR A 141 -12.09 6.80 -2.97
C THR A 141 -11.24 7.62 -3.93
N GLU A 142 -9.93 7.56 -3.76
CA GLU A 142 -8.95 8.26 -4.58
C GLU A 142 -8.52 7.37 -5.73
N VAL A 143 -8.57 7.91 -6.96
CA VAL A 143 -8.15 7.23 -8.18
C VAL A 143 -7.17 8.11 -8.94
N THR A 144 -6.02 7.55 -9.33
CA THR A 144 -5.02 8.29 -10.11
C THR A 144 -4.56 7.50 -11.33
N LEU A 145 -4.43 8.19 -12.46
CA LEU A 145 -3.82 7.65 -13.67
C LEU A 145 -2.37 8.13 -13.74
N PHE A 146 -1.45 7.20 -13.92
CA PHE A 146 -0.05 7.53 -14.22
C PHE A 146 0.43 6.76 -15.46
N LYS A 147 1.23 7.45 -16.28
CA LYS A 147 1.89 6.89 -17.47
C LYS A 147 3.36 7.30 -17.45
N ASP A 148 4.25 6.36 -17.76
CA ASP A 148 5.70 6.52 -17.66
C ASP A 148 6.13 7.01 -16.27
N LYS A 149 5.49 6.45 -15.24
CA LYS A 149 5.63 6.87 -13.85
C LYS A 149 5.39 8.37 -13.62
N GLN A 150 4.60 9.03 -14.46
CA GLN A 150 4.19 10.44 -14.31
C GLN A 150 2.69 10.52 -14.04
N LEU A 151 2.29 11.30 -13.04
CA LEU A 151 0.88 11.57 -12.78
C LEU A 151 0.26 12.29 -13.98
N LYS A 152 -0.86 11.77 -14.46
CA LYS A 152 -1.64 12.35 -15.57
C LYS A 152 -2.97 12.91 -15.09
N GLU A 153 -3.72 12.10 -14.34
CA GLU A 153 -5.05 12.45 -13.83
C GLU A 153 -5.19 11.97 -12.39
N ALA A 154 -5.98 12.70 -11.61
CA ALA A 154 -6.35 12.32 -10.25
C ALA A 154 -7.79 12.75 -9.98
N HIS A 155 -8.53 11.93 -9.24
CA HIS A 155 -9.88 12.24 -8.81
C HIS A 155 -10.19 11.58 -7.48
N SER A 156 -10.93 12.29 -6.61
CA SER A 156 -11.47 11.75 -5.36
C SER A 156 -12.99 11.68 -5.46
N PHE A 157 -13.52 10.48 -5.35
CA PHE A 157 -14.97 10.28 -5.26
C PHE A 157 -15.43 10.45 -3.80
N PRO A 158 -16.59 11.12 -3.57
CA PRO A 158 -17.11 11.36 -2.22
C PRO A 158 -17.83 10.12 -1.63
N PHE A 159 -17.31 8.93 -1.91
CA PHE A 159 -17.76 7.67 -1.33
C PHE A 159 -16.58 6.74 -1.01
N GLY A 160 -16.70 6.00 0.08
CA GLY A 160 -15.78 4.95 0.47
C GLY A 160 -16.54 3.74 1.01
N VAL A 161 -15.84 2.74 1.55
CA VAL A 161 -16.47 1.48 1.97
C VAL A 161 -17.53 1.64 3.06
N VAL A 162 -17.36 2.59 3.99
CA VAL A 162 -18.32 2.83 5.08
C VAL A 162 -19.56 3.57 4.56
N SER A 163 -19.36 4.59 3.73
CA SER A 163 -20.49 5.34 3.14
C SER A 163 -21.31 4.47 2.17
N LEU A 164 -20.66 3.63 1.34
CA LEU A 164 -21.34 2.66 0.47
C LEU A 164 -22.16 1.65 1.28
N LYS A 165 -21.58 1.09 2.35
CA LYS A 165 -22.32 0.20 3.24
C LYS A 165 -23.54 0.90 3.80
N ARG A 166 -23.38 2.10 4.36
CA ARG A 166 -24.48 2.87 4.96
C ARG A 166 -25.57 3.19 3.94
N GLN A 167 -25.20 3.62 2.75
CA GLN A 167 -26.14 4.07 1.71
C GLN A 167 -26.97 2.94 1.11
N PHE A 168 -26.36 1.79 0.84
CA PHE A 168 -27.02 0.73 0.07
C PHE A 168 -27.52 -0.43 0.93
N PHE A 169 -26.80 -0.74 2.02
CA PHE A 169 -27.14 -1.90 2.86
C PHE A 169 -27.91 -1.49 4.13
N GLY A 170 -27.52 -0.38 4.80
CA GLY A 170 -28.15 -0.02 6.07
C GLY A 170 -28.15 -1.20 7.04
N ASP A 171 -29.38 -1.64 7.44
CA ASP A 171 -29.60 -2.81 8.30
C ASP A 171 -29.77 -4.14 7.53
N LYS A 172 -29.69 -4.11 6.18
CA LYS A 172 -29.80 -5.32 5.35
C LYS A 172 -28.56 -6.21 5.51
N ALA A 173 -28.74 -7.50 5.18
CA ALA A 173 -27.62 -8.42 5.13
C ALA A 173 -26.57 -7.94 4.09
N HIS A 174 -25.29 -8.21 4.40
CA HIS A 174 -24.18 -7.80 3.53
C HIS A 174 -24.30 -8.37 2.09
N ASN A 175 -25.03 -9.46 1.91
CA ASN A 175 -25.24 -10.15 0.63
C ASN A 175 -26.64 -9.95 0.04
N ASP A 176 -27.37 -8.92 0.47
CA ASP A 176 -28.65 -8.55 -0.11
C ASP A 176 -28.52 -8.25 -1.61
N LYS A 177 -29.21 -9.03 -2.44
CA LYS A 177 -29.05 -8.95 -3.90
C LYS A 177 -29.46 -7.61 -4.49
N THR A 178 -30.50 -6.97 -3.92
CA THR A 178 -30.98 -5.66 -4.39
C THR A 178 -30.00 -4.56 -4.01
N ALA A 179 -29.49 -4.59 -2.77
CA ALA A 179 -28.47 -3.65 -2.30
C ALA A 179 -27.21 -3.73 -3.17
N ILE A 180 -26.73 -4.95 -3.45
CA ILE A 180 -25.56 -5.18 -4.32
C ILE A 180 -25.81 -4.61 -5.71
N LYS A 181 -26.94 -4.93 -6.33
CA LYS A 181 -27.27 -4.45 -7.68
C LYS A 181 -27.29 -2.92 -7.76
N ASN A 182 -27.94 -2.27 -6.78
CA ASN A 182 -28.03 -0.81 -6.74
C ASN A 182 -26.67 -0.16 -6.50
N MET A 183 -25.85 -0.71 -5.61
CA MET A 183 -24.48 -0.25 -5.36
C MET A 183 -23.60 -0.40 -6.62
N GLU A 184 -23.64 -1.55 -7.28
CA GLU A 184 -22.85 -1.75 -8.50
C GLU A 184 -23.30 -0.84 -9.65
N GLN A 185 -24.60 -0.53 -9.75
CA GLN A 185 -25.09 0.45 -10.71
C GLN A 185 -24.56 1.84 -10.39
N PHE A 186 -24.67 2.28 -9.13
CA PHE A 186 -24.10 3.55 -8.67
C PHE A 186 -22.62 3.65 -9.00
N LEU A 187 -21.83 2.61 -8.71
CA LEU A 187 -20.40 2.61 -9.00
C LEU A 187 -20.10 2.76 -10.51
N ARG A 188 -20.87 2.07 -11.36
CA ARG A 188 -20.74 2.22 -12.82
C ARG A 188 -21.05 3.65 -13.27
N GLU A 189 -22.10 4.25 -12.73
CA GLU A 189 -22.49 5.64 -13.04
C GLU A 189 -21.40 6.63 -12.57
N GLN A 190 -20.87 6.47 -11.36
CA GLN A 190 -19.79 7.33 -10.84
C GLN A 190 -18.52 7.22 -11.71
N PHE A 191 -18.06 6.01 -12.02
CA PHE A 191 -16.86 5.83 -12.83
C PHE A 191 -17.05 6.21 -14.29
N SER A 192 -18.28 6.24 -14.80
CA SER A 192 -18.55 6.70 -16.17
C SER A 192 -18.42 8.20 -16.35
N GLN A 193 -18.40 8.98 -15.26
CA GLN A 193 -18.19 10.43 -15.30
C GLN A 193 -16.75 10.81 -15.69
N LEU A 194 -15.81 9.86 -15.58
CA LEU A 194 -14.41 10.08 -15.90
C LEU A 194 -14.03 9.31 -17.18
N ASP A 195 -13.99 10.01 -18.30
CA ASP A 195 -13.67 9.40 -19.60
C ASP A 195 -12.30 8.77 -19.63
N TRP A 196 -11.33 9.36 -18.90
CA TRP A 196 -9.97 8.84 -18.81
C TRP A 196 -9.84 7.49 -18.08
N LEU A 197 -10.88 7.01 -17.39
CA LEU A 197 -10.92 5.65 -16.83
C LEU A 197 -11.23 4.57 -17.86
N SER A 198 -11.72 4.91 -19.05
CA SER A 198 -12.23 3.92 -20.01
C SER A 198 -11.11 3.27 -20.82
N ASN A 199 -11.12 1.94 -20.92
CA ASN A 199 -10.32 1.15 -21.89
C ASN A 199 -8.82 1.53 -21.90
N GLN A 200 -8.22 1.66 -20.72
CA GLN A 200 -6.80 2.05 -20.61
C GLN A 200 -5.85 0.88 -20.87
N HIS A 201 -6.28 -0.38 -20.72
CA HIS A 201 -5.48 -1.61 -20.90
C HIS A 201 -4.18 -1.62 -20.08
N ILE A 202 -4.22 -1.11 -18.86
CA ILE A 202 -3.07 -1.00 -17.93
C ILE A 202 -3.37 -1.67 -16.60
N ALA A 203 -2.38 -1.71 -15.68
CA ALA A 203 -2.56 -2.31 -14.36
C ALA A 203 -3.50 -1.48 -13.48
N LEU A 204 -4.38 -2.14 -12.71
CA LEU A 204 -5.09 -1.56 -11.57
C LEU A 204 -4.30 -1.83 -10.30
N VAL A 205 -3.88 -0.79 -9.59
CA VAL A 205 -3.08 -0.90 -8.37
C VAL A 205 -3.93 -0.56 -7.16
N GLY A 206 -4.29 -1.58 -6.38
CA GLY A 206 -5.05 -1.41 -5.14
C GLY A 206 -4.15 -1.05 -3.97
N VAL A 207 -4.55 -0.04 -3.20
CA VAL A 207 -3.86 0.42 -1.99
C VAL A 207 -4.77 0.25 -0.77
N GLY A 208 -4.19 0.32 0.39
CA GLY A 208 -4.92 0.37 1.65
C GLY A 208 -5.37 -0.99 2.19
N GLY A 209 -6.17 -0.92 3.25
CA GLY A 209 -6.54 -2.12 4.00
C GLY A 209 -7.53 -3.03 3.29
N SER A 210 -8.43 -2.48 2.47
CA SER A 210 -9.41 -3.25 1.70
C SER A 210 -8.73 -4.07 0.61
N ALA A 211 -7.87 -3.47 -0.18
CA ALA A 211 -7.08 -4.14 -1.20
C ALA A 211 -6.18 -5.24 -0.61
N ARG A 212 -5.60 -4.98 0.59
CA ARG A 212 -4.80 -5.97 1.32
C ARG A 212 -5.61 -7.20 1.68
N ASN A 213 -6.84 -7.03 2.16
CA ASN A 213 -7.69 -8.17 2.53
C ASN A 213 -8.08 -8.97 1.29
N VAL A 214 -8.42 -8.32 0.17
CA VAL A 214 -8.71 -9.01 -1.10
C VAL A 214 -7.52 -9.87 -1.54
N ALA A 215 -6.30 -9.33 -1.51
CA ALA A 215 -5.09 -10.07 -1.86
C ALA A 215 -4.84 -11.25 -0.90
N ARG A 216 -5.01 -11.05 0.42
CA ARG A 216 -4.83 -12.09 1.44
C ARG A 216 -5.86 -13.21 1.35
N ILE A 217 -7.13 -12.88 1.12
CA ILE A 217 -8.19 -13.89 0.91
C ILE A 217 -7.82 -14.77 -0.28
N HIS A 218 -7.36 -14.18 -1.38
CA HIS A 218 -6.95 -14.94 -2.55
C HIS A 218 -5.72 -15.82 -2.26
N GLN A 219 -4.70 -15.30 -1.57
CA GLN A 219 -3.53 -16.08 -1.16
C GLN A 219 -3.92 -17.28 -0.28
N SER A 220 -4.75 -17.06 0.75
CA SER A 220 -5.21 -18.13 1.64
C SER A 220 -6.00 -19.20 0.90
N ALA A 221 -6.93 -18.78 0.02
CA ALA A 221 -7.74 -19.72 -0.78
C ALA A 221 -6.91 -20.62 -1.71
N HIS A 222 -5.67 -20.22 -2.04
CA HIS A 222 -4.76 -20.97 -2.92
C HIS A 222 -3.53 -21.54 -2.19
N ALA A 223 -3.52 -21.54 -0.85
CA ALA A 223 -2.35 -21.96 -0.06
C ALA A 223 -1.03 -21.36 -0.60
N TYR A 224 -1.06 -20.06 -0.91
CA TYR A 224 0.05 -19.38 -1.59
C TYR A 224 1.33 -19.40 -0.73
N PRO A 225 2.46 -19.93 -1.23
CA PRO A 225 3.61 -20.28 -0.40
C PRO A 225 4.51 -19.09 -0.03
N ILE A 226 4.37 -17.94 -0.74
CA ILE A 226 5.25 -16.79 -0.55
C ILE A 226 4.62 -15.78 0.41
N GLY A 227 5.37 -15.35 1.40
CA GLY A 227 4.94 -14.36 2.37
C GLY A 227 4.74 -12.95 1.79
N GLY A 228 3.92 -12.19 2.52
CA GLY A 228 3.61 -10.79 2.16
C GLY A 228 2.60 -10.68 1.03
N VAL A 229 2.18 -9.45 0.75
CA VAL A 229 1.19 -9.16 -0.30
C VAL A 229 1.63 -8.01 -1.22
N HIS A 230 2.73 -7.30 -0.90
CA HIS A 230 3.22 -6.21 -1.76
C HIS A 230 3.64 -6.75 -3.12
N ASN A 231 3.20 -6.10 -4.19
CA ASN A 231 3.38 -6.55 -5.58
C ASN A 231 2.75 -7.93 -5.90
N TYR A 232 1.77 -8.37 -5.07
CA TYR A 232 0.96 -9.54 -5.41
C TYR A 232 0.02 -9.22 -6.56
N LYS A 233 0.02 -10.07 -7.59
CA LYS A 233 -0.74 -9.87 -8.83
C LYS A 233 -1.93 -10.83 -8.88
N MET A 234 -3.08 -10.33 -9.34
CA MET A 234 -4.32 -11.08 -9.53
C MET A 234 -4.89 -10.79 -10.91
N THR A 235 -5.49 -11.79 -11.53
CA THR A 235 -6.19 -11.68 -12.81
C THR A 235 -7.66 -11.24 -12.61
N SER A 236 -8.36 -10.95 -13.71
CA SER A 236 -9.81 -10.72 -13.68
C SER A 236 -10.58 -11.89 -13.07
N LYS A 237 -10.15 -13.13 -13.37
CA LYS A 237 -10.76 -14.35 -12.81
C LYS A 237 -10.59 -14.40 -11.29
N ASP A 238 -9.42 -14.04 -10.79
CA ASP A 238 -9.11 -14.07 -9.35
C ASP A 238 -9.95 -13.05 -8.58
N ILE A 239 -10.09 -11.84 -9.11
CA ILE A 239 -10.96 -10.81 -8.53
C ILE A 239 -12.43 -11.28 -8.49
N ASN A 240 -12.92 -11.90 -9.58
CA ASN A 240 -14.28 -12.44 -9.62
C ASN A 240 -14.46 -13.60 -8.64
N ASN A 241 -13.49 -14.50 -8.50
CA ASN A 241 -13.52 -15.60 -7.53
C ASN A 241 -13.62 -15.09 -6.09
N VAL A 242 -12.79 -14.11 -5.71
CA VAL A 242 -12.85 -13.49 -4.38
C VAL A 242 -14.17 -12.75 -4.17
N TYR A 243 -14.66 -12.03 -5.17
CA TYR A 243 -15.98 -11.38 -5.10
C TYR A 243 -17.11 -12.41 -4.87
N ASP A 244 -17.12 -13.50 -5.62
CA ASP A 244 -18.13 -14.55 -5.50
C ASP A 244 -18.05 -15.28 -4.16
N LEU A 245 -16.85 -15.54 -3.65
CA LEU A 245 -16.62 -16.09 -2.31
C LEU A 245 -17.26 -15.19 -1.25
N ILE A 246 -16.91 -13.91 -1.23
CA ILE A 246 -17.40 -12.94 -0.25
C ILE A 246 -18.93 -12.79 -0.35
N ARG A 247 -19.48 -12.71 -1.55
CA ARG A 247 -20.91 -12.52 -1.79
C ARG A 247 -21.76 -13.74 -1.37
N LYS A 248 -21.21 -14.94 -1.48
CA LYS A 248 -21.90 -16.20 -1.16
C LYS A 248 -21.79 -16.58 0.32
N SER A 249 -20.74 -16.15 0.99
CA SER A 249 -20.49 -16.46 2.40
C SER A 249 -21.51 -15.81 3.33
N SER A 250 -21.87 -16.49 4.40
CA SER A 250 -22.58 -15.93 5.54
C SER A 250 -21.68 -14.99 6.33
N ARG A 251 -22.26 -14.21 7.25
CA ARG A 251 -21.48 -13.32 8.12
C ARG A 251 -20.50 -14.09 9.01
N ASP A 252 -20.90 -15.25 9.52
CA ASP A 252 -20.07 -16.11 10.37
C ASP A 252 -18.90 -16.70 9.58
N GLU A 253 -19.14 -17.16 8.36
CA GLU A 253 -18.08 -17.60 7.46
C GLU A 253 -17.09 -16.49 7.13
N LEU A 254 -17.57 -15.25 6.88
CA LEU A 254 -16.69 -14.11 6.65
C LEU A 254 -15.86 -13.75 7.90
N THR A 255 -16.42 -13.90 9.10
CA THR A 255 -15.71 -13.61 10.35
C THR A 255 -14.53 -14.57 10.56
N ASN A 256 -14.64 -15.79 10.04
CA ASN A 256 -13.63 -16.85 10.14
C ASN A 256 -12.83 -17.03 8.83
N LEU A 257 -13.05 -16.18 7.83
CA LEU A 257 -12.37 -16.28 6.55
C LEU A 257 -10.90 -15.86 6.67
N ASP A 258 -10.00 -16.77 6.38
CA ASP A 258 -8.58 -16.50 6.36
C ASP A 258 -8.22 -15.38 5.38
N GLY A 259 -7.37 -14.47 5.83
CA GLY A 259 -6.99 -13.28 5.06
C GLY A 259 -7.92 -12.08 5.26
N LEU A 260 -9.12 -12.25 5.82
CA LEU A 260 -10.05 -11.17 6.14
C LEU A 260 -9.90 -10.73 7.60
N SER A 261 -9.57 -9.46 7.83
CA SER A 261 -9.51 -8.92 9.18
C SER A 261 -10.93 -8.64 9.73
N ARG A 262 -11.16 -8.94 11.01
CA ARG A 262 -12.48 -8.83 11.68
C ARG A 262 -13.11 -7.44 11.57
N ASP A 263 -12.30 -6.39 11.60
CA ASP A 263 -12.74 -5.00 11.45
C ASP A 263 -13.22 -4.63 10.04
N ARG A 264 -13.15 -5.56 9.08
CA ARG A 264 -13.53 -5.34 7.68
C ARG A 264 -14.62 -6.29 7.16
N VAL A 265 -15.11 -7.20 7.99
CA VAL A 265 -16.15 -8.16 7.61
C VAL A 265 -17.38 -7.49 6.99
N ASP A 266 -17.78 -6.36 7.55
CA ASP A 266 -18.98 -5.63 7.12
C ASP A 266 -18.77 -4.65 5.95
N ILE A 267 -17.53 -4.44 5.53
CA ILE A 267 -17.17 -3.48 4.46
C ILE A 267 -16.39 -4.10 3.30
N ILE A 268 -16.09 -5.40 3.37
CA ILE A 268 -15.28 -6.06 2.33
C ILE A 268 -16.02 -6.22 1.00
N LEU A 269 -17.35 -6.46 1.04
CA LEU A 269 -18.14 -6.58 -0.18
C LEU A 269 -18.24 -5.26 -0.95
N PRO A 270 -18.55 -4.10 -0.33
CA PRO A 270 -18.39 -2.80 -0.98
C PRO A 270 -17.00 -2.61 -1.60
N ALA A 271 -15.94 -2.94 -0.86
CA ALA A 271 -14.57 -2.77 -1.34
C ALA A 271 -14.26 -3.58 -2.60
N ILE A 272 -14.55 -4.89 -2.60
CA ILE A 272 -14.29 -5.73 -3.76
C ILE A 272 -15.17 -5.35 -4.96
N SER A 273 -16.38 -4.83 -4.72
CA SER A 273 -17.26 -4.33 -5.77
C SER A 273 -16.68 -3.11 -6.49
N VAL A 274 -16.02 -2.21 -5.75
CA VAL A 274 -15.28 -1.07 -6.33
C VAL A 274 -14.13 -1.58 -7.20
N PHE A 275 -13.27 -2.47 -6.69
CA PHE A 275 -12.14 -3.02 -7.47
C PHE A 275 -12.62 -3.74 -8.72
N LYS A 276 -13.64 -4.60 -8.62
CA LYS A 276 -14.22 -5.32 -9.75
C LYS A 276 -14.78 -4.37 -10.81
N THR A 277 -15.50 -3.33 -10.39
CA THR A 277 -16.11 -2.37 -11.31
C THR A 277 -15.06 -1.53 -12.02
N LEU A 278 -14.05 -1.05 -11.30
CA LEU A 278 -12.91 -0.34 -11.88
C LEU A 278 -12.09 -1.23 -12.81
N PHE A 279 -11.80 -2.48 -12.40
CA PHE A 279 -11.07 -3.43 -13.23
C PHE A 279 -11.71 -3.59 -14.61
N LYS A 280 -13.05 -3.74 -14.63
CA LYS A 280 -13.83 -3.85 -15.87
C LYS A 280 -13.85 -2.53 -16.65
N LYS A 281 -14.03 -1.38 -16.00
CA LYS A 281 -14.11 -0.06 -16.66
C LYS A 281 -12.82 0.31 -17.36
N ILE A 282 -11.67 0.02 -16.71
CA ILE A 282 -10.33 0.29 -17.21
C ILE A 282 -9.92 -0.70 -18.31
N ASP A 283 -10.57 -1.87 -18.39
CA ASP A 283 -10.08 -3.07 -19.07
C ASP A 283 -8.68 -3.44 -18.59
N ALA A 284 -8.56 -3.57 -17.27
CA ALA A 284 -7.27 -3.72 -16.61
C ALA A 284 -6.59 -5.04 -16.98
N THR A 285 -5.29 -5.00 -17.25
CA THR A 285 -4.48 -6.19 -17.58
C THR A 285 -4.24 -7.09 -16.36
N GLN A 286 -4.16 -6.49 -15.17
CA GLN A 286 -3.97 -7.15 -13.88
C GLN A 286 -4.38 -6.23 -12.72
N PHE A 287 -4.73 -6.83 -11.59
CA PHE A 287 -4.80 -6.15 -10.31
C PHE A 287 -3.50 -6.41 -9.55
N THR A 288 -2.88 -5.37 -9.01
CA THR A 288 -1.67 -5.48 -8.19
C THR A 288 -1.90 -4.79 -6.85
N PHE A 289 -1.54 -5.45 -5.75
CA PHE A 289 -1.63 -4.82 -4.44
C PHE A 289 -0.33 -4.08 -4.09
N SER A 290 -0.44 -2.80 -3.71
CA SER A 290 0.65 -2.05 -3.08
C SER A 290 0.43 -1.93 -1.57
N ARG A 291 1.43 -2.36 -0.78
CA ARG A 291 1.45 -2.10 0.67
C ARG A 291 1.74 -0.64 0.97
N LYS A 292 2.42 0.04 0.05
CA LYS A 292 2.81 1.45 0.18
C LYS A 292 1.69 2.34 -0.35
N GLY A 293 1.36 3.38 0.40
CA GLY A 293 0.27 4.31 0.12
C GLY A 293 0.58 5.71 0.66
N ILE A 294 -0.46 6.46 1.06
CA ILE A 294 -0.34 7.85 1.51
C ILE A 294 0.77 8.07 2.53
N ARG A 295 0.93 7.18 3.51
CA ARG A 295 1.89 7.33 4.60
C ARG A 295 3.33 7.28 4.11
N GLU A 296 3.65 6.23 3.35
CA GLU A 296 4.98 6.08 2.77
C GLU A 296 5.23 7.18 1.75
N GLY A 297 4.24 7.51 0.91
CA GLY A 297 4.35 8.60 -0.08
C GLY A 297 4.61 9.95 0.55
N PHE A 298 3.91 10.28 1.64
CA PHE A 298 4.15 11.51 2.40
C PHE A 298 5.59 11.58 2.90
N ILE A 299 6.05 10.54 3.61
CA ILE A 299 7.40 10.50 4.19
C ILE A 299 8.49 10.49 3.10
N MET A 300 8.32 9.68 2.06
CA MET A 300 9.28 9.62 0.94
C MET A 300 9.37 10.98 0.23
N ASN A 301 8.25 11.65 -0.03
CA ASN A 301 8.23 12.99 -0.61
C ASN A 301 8.88 14.02 0.30
N HIS A 302 8.64 13.93 1.62
CA HIS A 302 9.28 14.79 2.61
C HIS A 302 10.81 14.62 2.62
N ILE A 303 11.29 13.37 2.59
CA ILE A 303 12.73 13.07 2.56
C ILE A 303 13.35 13.53 1.21
N SER A 304 12.68 13.28 0.09
CA SER A 304 13.18 13.68 -1.25
C SER A 304 13.35 15.21 -1.40
N LYS A 305 12.55 16.02 -0.71
CA LYS A 305 12.75 17.49 -0.69
C LYS A 305 14.05 17.89 -0.03
N ARG A 306 14.55 17.10 0.94
CA ARG A 306 15.84 17.33 1.64
C ARG A 306 17.00 16.62 0.94
N TYR A 307 16.71 15.48 0.29
CA TYR A 307 17.68 14.62 -0.40
C TYR A 307 17.13 14.26 -1.78
N PRO A 308 17.33 15.11 -2.82
CA PRO A 308 16.71 14.95 -4.15
C PRO A 308 17.10 13.67 -4.88
N ASP A 309 18.24 13.07 -4.56
CA ASP A 309 18.73 11.84 -5.18
C ASP A 309 18.08 10.58 -4.60
N GLU A 310 17.40 10.71 -3.44
CA GLU A 310 16.72 9.58 -2.79
C GLU A 310 15.37 9.29 -3.45
N PHE A 311 14.97 8.03 -3.41
CA PHE A 311 13.72 7.54 -3.99
C PHE A 311 13.57 7.86 -5.48
N ASN A 312 14.63 7.63 -6.28
CA ASN A 312 14.56 7.81 -7.71
C ASN A 312 13.71 6.70 -8.35
N LYS A 313 12.57 7.07 -8.94
CA LYS A 313 11.63 6.12 -9.58
C LYS A 313 12.21 5.32 -10.75
N SER A 314 13.34 5.76 -11.32
CA SER A 314 14.07 5.01 -12.36
C SER A 314 14.99 3.94 -11.80
N ASN A 315 15.31 3.98 -10.50
CA ASN A 315 16.29 3.11 -9.85
C ASN A 315 15.70 2.22 -8.75
N VAL A 316 14.37 2.06 -8.71
CA VAL A 316 13.66 1.38 -7.60
C VAL A 316 14.28 0.02 -7.25
N ARG A 317 14.53 -0.83 -8.24
CA ARG A 317 15.11 -2.18 -8.04
C ARG A 317 16.54 -2.09 -7.52
N LYS A 318 17.37 -1.28 -8.18
CA LYS A 318 18.79 -1.09 -7.80
C LYS A 318 18.93 -0.56 -6.37
N ASP A 319 18.13 0.45 -6.00
CA ASP A 319 18.17 1.01 -4.66
C ASP A 319 17.66 0.01 -3.62
N ALA A 320 16.61 -0.76 -3.93
CA ALA A 320 16.11 -1.80 -3.04
C ALA A 320 17.17 -2.89 -2.76
N LEU A 321 17.90 -3.34 -3.78
CA LEU A 321 18.98 -4.32 -3.60
C LEU A 321 20.17 -3.74 -2.85
N ARG A 322 20.54 -2.47 -3.10
CA ARG A 322 21.59 -1.78 -2.35
C ARG A 322 21.25 -1.65 -0.88
N HIS A 323 20.02 -1.27 -0.56
CA HIS A 323 19.54 -1.16 0.82
C HIS A 323 19.56 -2.53 1.51
N LEU A 324 19.06 -3.57 0.82
CA LEU A 324 19.07 -4.94 1.33
C LEU A 324 20.52 -5.42 1.58
N ALA A 325 21.44 -5.18 0.63
CA ALA A 325 22.83 -5.55 0.79
C ALA A 325 23.50 -4.86 2.00
N ASN A 326 23.20 -3.58 2.21
CA ASN A 326 23.69 -2.85 3.38
C ASN A 326 23.08 -3.35 4.70
N GLU A 327 21.78 -3.68 4.71
CA GLU A 327 21.08 -4.24 5.88
C GLU A 327 21.70 -5.56 6.33
N TYR A 328 22.08 -6.42 5.36
CA TYR A 328 22.68 -7.74 5.63
C TYR A 328 24.22 -7.74 5.50
N HIS A 329 24.84 -6.57 5.56
CA HIS A 329 26.30 -6.39 5.60
C HIS A 329 27.06 -7.03 4.44
N ILE A 330 26.47 -7.07 3.24
CA ILE A 330 27.17 -7.50 2.04
C ILE A 330 28.18 -6.41 1.64
N GLU A 331 29.44 -6.80 1.52
CA GLU A 331 30.53 -5.89 1.14
C GLU A 331 30.39 -5.53 -0.35
N GLU A 332 30.25 -4.23 -0.63
CA GLU A 332 29.90 -3.71 -1.95
C GLU A 332 30.97 -4.03 -3.02
N THR A 333 32.27 -3.97 -2.66
CA THR A 333 33.34 -4.26 -3.60
C THR A 333 33.30 -5.72 -4.07
N SER A 334 33.06 -6.65 -3.15
CA SER A 334 32.90 -8.07 -3.45
C SER A 334 31.64 -8.34 -4.26
N ALA A 335 30.52 -7.69 -3.92
CA ALA A 335 29.29 -7.78 -4.70
C ALA A 335 29.49 -7.31 -6.15
N ASN A 336 30.14 -6.17 -6.34
CA ASN A 336 30.42 -5.61 -7.66
C ASN A 336 31.40 -6.51 -8.48
N ARG A 337 32.36 -7.18 -7.83
CA ARG A 337 33.22 -8.17 -8.49
C ARG A 337 32.42 -9.37 -8.98
N ARG A 338 31.49 -9.91 -8.15
CA ARG A 338 30.59 -11.00 -8.54
C ARG A 338 29.72 -10.61 -9.74
N VAL A 339 29.13 -9.41 -9.71
CA VAL A 339 28.34 -8.87 -10.83
C VAL A 339 29.14 -8.86 -12.13
N LYS A 340 30.38 -8.33 -12.12
CA LYS A 340 31.25 -8.31 -13.32
C LYS A 340 31.54 -9.72 -13.82
N LEU A 341 31.87 -10.66 -12.93
CA LEU A 341 32.13 -12.05 -13.29
C LEU A 341 30.89 -12.71 -13.87
N ALA A 342 29.71 -12.57 -13.18
CA ALA A 342 28.44 -13.10 -13.64
C ALA A 342 28.07 -12.58 -15.04
N GLN A 343 28.28 -11.29 -15.30
CA GLN A 343 28.01 -10.67 -16.60
C GLN A 343 28.92 -11.24 -17.71
N SER A 344 30.21 -11.42 -17.41
CA SER A 344 31.16 -12.04 -18.35
C SER A 344 30.79 -13.47 -18.69
N LEU A 345 30.52 -14.28 -17.66
CA LEU A 345 30.09 -15.69 -17.83
C LEU A 345 28.77 -15.80 -18.59
N LEU A 346 27.79 -14.98 -18.28
CA LEU A 346 26.51 -14.99 -18.98
C LEU A 346 26.64 -14.66 -20.44
N ASN A 347 27.44 -13.64 -20.78
CA ASN A 347 27.71 -13.25 -22.18
C ASN A 347 28.40 -14.37 -22.94
N GLN A 348 29.40 -15.03 -22.33
CA GLN A 348 30.08 -16.17 -22.94
C GLN A 348 29.13 -17.35 -23.19
N ILE A 349 28.31 -17.74 -22.19
CA ILE A 349 27.35 -18.83 -22.32
C ILE A 349 26.31 -18.54 -23.41
N ILE A 350 25.84 -17.31 -23.50
CA ILE A 350 24.89 -16.90 -24.54
C ILE A 350 25.51 -17.02 -25.93
N SER A 351 26.76 -16.56 -26.08
CA SER A 351 27.47 -16.62 -27.38
C SER A 351 27.77 -18.05 -27.81
N GLU A 352 28.24 -18.91 -26.92
CA GLU A 352 28.63 -20.28 -27.21
C GLU A 352 27.45 -21.24 -27.42
N ARG A 353 26.35 -21.04 -26.67
CA ARG A 353 25.19 -21.96 -26.67
C ARG A 353 23.97 -21.43 -27.39
N SER A 354 24.03 -20.25 -27.99
CA SER A 354 22.92 -19.60 -28.68
C SER A 354 21.62 -19.58 -27.84
N LEU A 355 21.74 -19.33 -26.52
CA LEU A 355 20.61 -19.33 -25.61
C LEU A 355 19.74 -18.08 -25.82
N ASN A 356 18.45 -18.30 -25.97
CA ASN A 356 17.50 -17.20 -26.03
C ASN A 356 17.01 -16.86 -24.61
N ILE A 357 17.67 -15.90 -23.96
CA ILE A 357 17.36 -15.43 -22.60
C ILE A 357 16.77 -14.03 -22.71
N SER A 358 15.61 -13.80 -22.10
CA SER A 358 14.96 -12.48 -22.09
C SER A 358 15.81 -11.44 -21.35
N ALA A 359 15.61 -10.15 -21.70
CA ALA A 359 16.31 -9.05 -21.01
C ALA A 359 16.06 -9.07 -19.49
N MET A 360 14.81 -9.35 -19.06
CA MET A 360 14.45 -9.48 -17.65
C MET A 360 15.19 -10.63 -16.95
N GLU A 361 15.37 -11.77 -17.59
CA GLU A 361 16.11 -12.90 -16.99
C GLU A 361 17.60 -12.61 -16.86
N LYS A 362 18.18 -11.89 -17.83
CA LYS A 362 19.57 -11.39 -17.71
C LYS A 362 19.73 -10.44 -16.54
N GLU A 363 18.79 -9.51 -16.39
CA GLU A 363 18.78 -8.54 -15.30
C GLU A 363 18.67 -9.25 -13.95
N LEU A 364 17.70 -10.16 -13.78
CA LEU A 364 17.53 -10.95 -12.56
C LEU A 364 18.77 -11.77 -12.18
N PHE A 365 19.45 -12.36 -13.18
CA PHE A 365 20.68 -13.10 -12.94
C PHE A 365 21.81 -12.20 -12.41
N ILE A 366 21.96 -11.01 -12.97
CA ILE A 366 22.93 -10.02 -12.50
C ILE A 366 22.58 -9.49 -11.11
N GLU A 367 21.32 -9.16 -10.88
CA GLU A 367 20.81 -8.71 -9.59
C GLU A 367 20.98 -9.78 -8.50
N GLY A 368 20.68 -11.06 -8.81
CA GLY A 368 20.91 -12.19 -7.91
C GLY A 368 22.39 -12.37 -7.55
N SER A 369 23.30 -12.17 -8.50
CA SER A 369 24.74 -12.23 -8.24
C SER A 369 25.21 -11.14 -7.26
N TYR A 370 24.56 -9.97 -7.24
CA TYR A 370 24.87 -8.89 -6.30
C TYR A 370 24.59 -9.28 -4.85
N ILE A 371 23.47 -9.95 -4.59
CA ILE A 371 23.01 -10.33 -3.25
C ILE A 371 23.23 -11.83 -2.92
N TYR A 372 24.06 -12.52 -3.68
CA TYR A 372 24.26 -13.97 -3.64
C TYR A 372 24.53 -14.54 -2.22
N TYR A 373 25.29 -13.82 -1.40
CA TYR A 373 25.63 -14.25 -0.05
C TYR A 373 24.71 -13.68 1.06
N LEU A 374 23.49 -13.25 0.72
CA LEU A 374 22.58 -12.64 1.68
C LEU A 374 22.34 -13.53 2.91
N GLY A 375 22.17 -14.83 2.70
CA GLY A 375 21.90 -15.81 3.75
C GLY A 375 23.08 -16.08 4.68
N SER A 376 24.32 -15.73 4.28
CA SER A 376 25.52 -15.86 5.11
C SER A 376 25.46 -14.98 6.38
N PHE A 377 24.57 -13.97 6.38
CA PHE A 377 24.29 -13.16 7.56
C PHE A 377 23.69 -14.00 8.71
N ILE A 378 22.94 -15.06 8.38
CA ILE A 378 22.32 -15.98 9.35
C ILE A 378 23.30 -17.11 9.66
N ASP A 379 23.78 -17.81 8.63
CA ASP A 379 24.68 -18.95 8.72
C ASP A 379 25.46 -19.09 7.41
N SER A 380 26.81 -19.17 7.50
CA SER A 380 27.67 -19.29 6.33
C SER A 380 27.56 -20.65 5.64
N ASP A 381 27.40 -21.74 6.41
CA ASP A 381 27.35 -23.10 5.90
C ASP A 381 26.00 -23.42 5.25
N SER A 382 24.92 -22.75 5.71
CA SER A 382 23.56 -22.87 5.20
C SER A 382 23.11 -21.63 4.43
N SER A 383 24.03 -20.88 3.81
CA SER A 383 23.75 -19.59 3.15
C SER A 383 22.67 -19.69 2.07
N SER A 384 22.68 -20.73 1.24
CA SER A 384 21.76 -20.86 0.11
C SER A 384 20.28 -20.93 0.53
N PRO A 385 19.83 -21.83 1.42
CA PRO A 385 18.44 -21.87 1.86
C PRO A 385 18.02 -20.59 2.60
N HIS A 386 18.90 -19.95 3.35
CA HIS A 386 18.61 -18.67 3.99
C HIS A 386 18.48 -17.52 2.98
N THR A 387 19.33 -17.48 1.95
CA THR A 387 19.21 -16.51 0.84
C THR A 387 17.86 -16.66 0.16
N TYR A 388 17.47 -17.90 -0.20
CA TYR A 388 16.16 -18.17 -0.79
C TYR A 388 15.02 -17.67 0.10
N TYR A 389 15.04 -18.04 1.38
CA TYR A 389 13.97 -17.66 2.31
C TYR A 389 13.86 -16.13 2.44
N LEU A 390 14.97 -15.46 2.65
CA LEU A 390 15.01 -14.01 2.82
C LEU A 390 14.50 -13.28 1.56
N ILE A 391 14.98 -13.63 0.38
CA ILE A 391 14.59 -12.95 -0.86
C ILE A 391 13.12 -13.25 -1.21
N ALA A 392 12.71 -14.53 -1.16
CA ALA A 392 11.36 -14.92 -1.54
C ALA A 392 10.29 -14.30 -0.63
N ASN A 393 10.56 -14.16 0.68
CA ASN A 393 9.58 -13.72 1.67
C ASN A 393 9.72 -12.26 2.12
N SER A 394 10.84 -11.58 1.82
CA SER A 394 11.01 -10.16 2.13
C SER A 394 10.24 -9.26 1.16
N MET A 395 9.86 -8.09 1.66
CA MET A 395 9.25 -7.06 0.83
C MET A 395 10.35 -6.24 0.16
N ILE A 396 10.70 -6.59 -1.08
CA ILE A 396 11.70 -5.90 -1.87
C ILE A 396 10.99 -5.02 -2.90
N ASN A 397 11.22 -3.70 -2.84
CA ASN A 397 10.60 -2.75 -3.76
C ASN A 397 11.02 -3.04 -5.21
N GLY A 398 10.10 -2.87 -6.16
CA GLY A 398 10.37 -3.08 -7.59
C GLY A 398 10.35 -4.55 -8.04
N PHE A 399 10.18 -5.52 -7.13
CA PHE A 399 10.14 -6.94 -7.47
C PHE A 399 8.77 -7.55 -7.25
N SER A 400 8.23 -8.22 -8.28
CA SER A 400 7.07 -9.08 -8.13
C SER A 400 7.40 -10.34 -7.33
N HIS A 401 6.38 -11.07 -6.86
CA HIS A 401 6.61 -12.35 -6.19
C HIS A 401 7.36 -13.36 -7.07
N LYS A 402 7.01 -13.40 -8.37
CA LYS A 402 7.70 -14.26 -9.34
C LYS A 402 9.17 -13.88 -9.51
N ASP A 403 9.45 -12.58 -9.56
CA ASP A 403 10.84 -12.09 -9.70
C ASP A 403 11.65 -12.41 -8.46
N ARG A 404 11.07 -12.25 -7.25
CA ARG A 404 11.75 -12.62 -6.00
C ARG A 404 12.12 -14.10 -5.93
N VAL A 405 11.24 -14.99 -6.38
CA VAL A 405 11.53 -16.44 -6.44
C VAL A 405 12.60 -16.75 -7.48
N LYS A 406 12.62 -16.05 -8.62
CA LYS A 406 13.68 -16.21 -9.62
C LYS A 406 15.02 -15.62 -9.17
N LEU A 407 14.98 -14.56 -8.37
CA LEU A 407 16.15 -13.87 -7.83
C LEU A 407 16.82 -14.70 -6.72
N ALA A 408 16.00 -15.45 -5.96
CA ALA A 408 16.42 -16.27 -4.82
C ALA A 408 17.05 -17.61 -5.22
#